data_11b4eca5fe2bc83f86b93959e39916d3
#
_entry.id   11b4eca5fe2bc83f86b93959e39916d3
#
_cell.length_a   1.000
_cell.length_b   1.000
_cell.length_c   1.000
_cell.angle_alpha   90.00
_cell.angle_beta   90.00
_cell.angle_gamma   90.00
#
_symmetry.space_group_name_H-M   'P 1'
#
loop_
_entity.id
_entity.type
_entity.pdbx_description
1 polymer ?
#
loop_
_entity_poly.entity_id
_entity_poly.type
_entity_poly.pdbx_seq_one_letter_code
_entity_poly.pdbx_strand_id
1 'polypeptide(L)'
;MKIREIILSVKRSTFRVDDPFSDESNPEFKKNRKIVLERDGFSCQCCGFKAEKFQDVHHIDDNHNNNKEDNLITVCPLCHMCHHLGHAGAKEMGDLIHIEPKHGLTQASLNSLVRFLWLAEGSSNKEFAQNAVSLYNRLHLLSVNAKRVIGTSKPELLARHLLSLSERDYGKRKEKLEGIYFLPSKSGFTRQLEYWRKLYDKNNPPDKWIDNASARLIKWFENEHGDADTDNAVASYLNSKRV
;
A
#
# COMPACT_ATOMS: atom_id res chain seq x y z
N MET A 1 18.54 2.38 6.39
CA MET A 1 17.46 2.88 5.50
C MET A 1 16.43 3.60 6.36
N LYS A 2 16.10 4.87 6.07
CA LYS A 2 15.09 5.62 6.85
C LYS A 2 13.75 5.35 6.19
N ILE A 3 12.91 4.52 6.81
CA ILE A 3 11.55 4.25 6.33
C ILE A 3 10.74 5.53 6.41
N ARG A 4 10.13 5.94 5.30
CA ARG A 4 9.25 7.11 5.25
C ARG A 4 7.81 6.71 5.54
N GLU A 5 7.16 7.48 6.38
CA GLU A 5 5.73 7.29 6.67
C GLU A 5 4.89 7.61 5.43
N ILE A 6 3.85 6.83 5.21
CA ILE A 6 2.84 7.09 4.19
C ILE A 6 1.66 7.82 4.83
N ILE A 7 1.37 9.01 4.32
CA ILE A 7 0.15 9.75 4.64
C ILE A 7 -0.73 9.74 3.40
N LEU A 8 -1.97 9.30 3.53
CA LEU A 8 -2.93 9.29 2.42
C LEU A 8 -3.06 10.69 1.83
N SER A 9 -2.85 10.81 0.53
CA SER A 9 -2.64 12.10 -0.13
C SER A 9 -3.27 12.17 -1.52
N VAL A 10 -3.37 13.39 -2.03
CA VAL A 10 -3.80 13.69 -3.39
C VAL A 10 -2.82 14.68 -4.02
N LYS A 11 -2.64 14.60 -5.32
CA LYS A 11 -1.86 15.59 -6.07
C LYS A 11 -2.68 16.89 -6.17
N ARG A 12 -2.22 17.97 -5.53
CA ARG A 12 -2.94 19.25 -5.49
C ARG A 12 -2.55 20.23 -6.58
N SER A 13 -1.27 20.25 -6.96
CA SER A 13 -0.68 21.23 -7.87
C SER A 13 -0.87 20.85 -9.32
N THR A 14 -1.92 20.71 -9.96
CA THR A 14 -2.14 20.26 -11.34
C THR A 14 -2.62 18.82 -11.47
N PHE A 15 -3.80 18.54 -10.96
CA PHE A 15 -4.51 17.35 -11.41
C PHE A 15 -5.10 17.66 -12.79
N ARG A 16 -4.38 17.31 -13.85
CA ARG A 16 -4.97 17.12 -15.17
C ARG A 16 -5.21 15.63 -15.34
N VAL A 17 -6.48 15.25 -15.40
CA VAL A 17 -6.89 13.88 -15.76
C VAL A 17 -6.31 13.48 -17.12
N ASP A 18 -5.97 14.46 -17.93
CA ASP A 18 -5.55 14.34 -19.32
C ASP A 18 -4.14 14.85 -19.58
N ASP A 19 -3.23 14.81 -18.60
CA ASP A 19 -1.85 15.22 -18.87
C ASP A 19 -1.12 14.10 -19.65
N PRO A 20 -1.12 14.16 -21.00
CA PRO A 20 -0.36 13.20 -21.81
C PRO A 20 1.15 13.41 -21.69
N PHE A 21 1.57 14.48 -21.01
CA PHE A 21 2.95 14.82 -20.70
C PHE A 21 3.23 14.53 -19.22
N SER A 22 2.88 13.33 -18.78
CA SER A 22 3.27 12.81 -17.48
C SER A 22 4.80 12.88 -17.31
N ASP A 23 5.28 12.75 -16.09
CA ASP A 23 6.71 12.73 -15.74
C ASP A 23 7.57 11.87 -16.66
N GLU A 24 6.98 10.85 -17.29
CA GLU A 24 7.64 9.97 -18.25
C GLU A 24 8.11 10.69 -19.52
N SER A 25 7.62 11.87 -19.88
CA SER A 25 8.08 12.65 -21.02
C SER A 25 9.22 13.62 -20.68
N ASN A 26 9.39 13.99 -19.39
CA ASN A 26 10.41 14.94 -18.94
C ASN A 26 11.81 14.29 -18.96
N PRO A 27 12.78 14.81 -19.76
CA PRO A 27 14.12 14.25 -19.84
C PRO A 27 14.90 14.27 -18.53
N GLU A 28 14.73 15.32 -17.73
CA GLU A 28 15.36 15.45 -16.42
C GLU A 28 14.80 14.42 -15.44
N PHE A 29 13.48 14.24 -15.40
CA PHE A 29 12.87 13.19 -14.60
C PHE A 29 13.35 11.81 -15.02
N LYS A 30 13.41 11.49 -16.32
CA LYS A 30 13.93 10.20 -16.82
C LYS A 30 15.35 9.92 -16.34
N LYS A 31 16.22 10.91 -16.43
CA LYS A 31 17.60 10.81 -15.96
C LYS A 31 17.65 10.54 -14.46
N ASN A 32 16.99 11.39 -13.68
CA ASN A 32 17.04 11.33 -12.22
C ASN A 32 16.29 10.13 -11.67
N ARG A 33 15.23 9.65 -12.35
CA ARG A 33 14.55 8.41 -12.03
C ARG A 33 15.49 7.21 -11.97
N LYS A 34 16.38 7.07 -12.95
CA LYS A 34 17.36 5.98 -12.98
C LYS A 34 18.32 6.07 -11.79
N ILE A 35 18.88 7.25 -11.55
CA ILE A 35 19.80 7.53 -10.44
C ILE A 35 19.14 7.19 -9.09
N VAL A 36 17.89 7.63 -8.90
CA VAL A 36 17.14 7.40 -7.66
C VAL A 36 16.83 5.93 -7.43
N LEU A 37 16.42 5.19 -8.47
CA LEU A 37 16.19 3.75 -8.37
C LEU A 37 17.48 3.00 -7.97
N GLU A 38 18.62 3.35 -8.58
CA GLU A 38 19.93 2.77 -8.27
C GLU A 38 20.40 3.16 -6.86
N ARG A 39 20.29 4.46 -6.48
CA ARG A 39 20.60 4.97 -5.14
C ARG A 39 19.84 4.21 -4.04
N ASP A 40 18.57 3.96 -4.26
CA ASP A 40 17.69 3.30 -3.31
C ASP A 40 17.75 1.76 -3.40
N GLY A 41 18.61 1.22 -4.30
CA GLY A 41 18.78 -0.21 -4.51
C GLY A 41 17.49 -0.92 -4.93
N PHE A 42 16.66 -0.23 -5.73
CA PHE A 42 15.33 -0.70 -6.15
C PHE A 42 14.42 -1.08 -4.98
N SER A 43 14.61 -0.45 -3.82
CA SER A 43 13.86 -0.71 -2.59
C SER A 43 12.90 0.42 -2.27
N CYS A 44 11.63 0.09 -2.05
CA CYS A 44 10.61 1.05 -1.63
C CYS A 44 11.00 1.73 -0.32
N GLN A 45 11.12 3.05 -0.32
CA GLN A 45 11.53 3.82 0.85
C GLN A 45 10.43 3.93 1.92
N CYS A 46 9.21 3.41 1.64
CA CYS A 46 8.11 3.37 2.59
C CYS A 46 7.95 2.00 3.28
N CYS A 47 8.01 0.88 2.53
CA CYS A 47 7.78 -0.46 3.08
C CYS A 47 8.98 -1.40 2.96
N GLY A 48 10.09 -0.97 2.37
CA GLY A 48 11.29 -1.77 2.20
C GLY A 48 11.23 -2.84 1.10
N PHE A 49 10.11 -2.98 0.40
CA PHE A 49 9.97 -3.98 -0.65
C PHE A 49 10.93 -3.72 -1.81
N LYS A 50 11.75 -4.71 -2.13
CA LYS A 50 12.75 -4.65 -3.20
C LYS A 50 12.27 -5.41 -4.43
N ALA A 51 12.31 -4.75 -5.59
CA ALA A 51 12.03 -5.36 -6.88
C ALA A 51 12.69 -4.55 -8.00
N GLU A 52 13.35 -5.22 -8.94
CA GLU A 52 14.02 -4.55 -10.07
C GLU A 52 13.05 -3.96 -11.09
N LYS A 53 11.81 -4.46 -11.12
CA LYS A 53 10.76 -3.98 -12.03
C LYS A 53 9.57 -3.47 -11.24
N PHE A 54 8.81 -2.58 -11.87
CA PHE A 54 7.58 -1.99 -11.33
C PHE A 54 7.79 -1.14 -10.07
N GLN A 55 9.01 -0.66 -9.80
CA GLN A 55 9.20 0.40 -8.82
C GLN A 55 8.95 1.75 -9.51
N ASP A 56 8.22 2.60 -8.80
CA ASP A 56 7.95 3.97 -9.20
C ASP A 56 8.92 4.94 -8.51
N VAL A 57 8.99 6.16 -9.00
CA VAL A 57 9.67 7.27 -8.34
C VAL A 57 8.64 8.33 -8.00
N HIS A 58 8.60 8.75 -6.74
CA HIS A 58 7.62 9.67 -6.19
C HIS A 58 8.30 10.98 -5.78
N HIS A 59 7.65 12.12 -6.06
CA HIS A 59 8.07 13.44 -5.62
C HIS A 59 7.62 13.68 -4.18
N ILE A 60 8.56 13.90 -3.27
CA ILE A 60 8.29 14.03 -1.82
C ILE A 60 7.39 15.24 -1.50
N ASP A 61 7.54 16.31 -2.28
CA ASP A 61 6.79 17.58 -2.13
C ASP A 61 5.52 17.63 -2.99
N ASP A 62 5.15 16.52 -3.65
CA ASP A 62 4.04 16.41 -4.63
C ASP A 62 4.18 17.38 -5.83
N ASN A 63 5.33 18.06 -6.02
CA ASN A 63 5.59 18.98 -7.12
C ASN A 63 6.37 18.29 -8.25
N HIS A 64 5.69 17.91 -9.30
CA HIS A 64 6.27 17.24 -10.46
C HIS A 64 7.23 18.10 -11.31
N ASN A 65 7.35 19.39 -11.01
CA ASN A 65 8.37 20.26 -11.61
C ASN A 65 9.71 20.22 -10.83
N ASN A 66 9.72 19.69 -9.62
CA ASN A 66 10.91 19.58 -8.78
C ASN A 66 11.54 18.17 -8.93
N ASN A 67 12.27 17.98 -10.01
CA ASN A 67 12.91 16.71 -10.35
C ASN A 67 14.28 16.49 -9.68
N LYS A 68 14.64 17.29 -8.68
CA LYS A 68 15.88 17.12 -7.94
C LYS A 68 15.94 15.74 -7.25
N GLU A 69 17.11 15.11 -7.26
CA GLU A 69 17.31 13.76 -6.71
C GLU A 69 16.94 13.63 -5.23
N ASP A 70 17.14 14.69 -4.44
CA ASP A 70 16.80 14.76 -3.01
C ASP A 70 15.28 14.85 -2.77
N ASN A 71 14.52 15.33 -3.76
CA ASN A 71 13.07 15.36 -3.75
C ASN A 71 12.42 14.07 -4.29
N LEU A 72 13.19 13.14 -4.80
CA LEU A 72 12.71 11.91 -5.43
C LEU A 72 13.04 10.69 -4.56
N ILE A 73 12.06 9.77 -4.43
CA ILE A 73 12.24 8.50 -3.71
C ILE A 73 11.66 7.33 -4.51
N THR A 74 12.29 6.16 -4.37
CA THR A 74 11.74 4.91 -4.87
C THR A 74 10.57 4.44 -4.00
N VAL A 75 9.44 4.13 -4.63
CA VAL A 75 8.25 3.58 -3.97
C VAL A 75 7.72 2.39 -4.75
N CYS A 76 7.15 1.39 -4.06
CA CYS A 76 6.45 0.33 -4.77
C CYS A 76 5.04 0.80 -5.19
N PRO A 77 4.41 0.17 -6.20
CA PRO A 77 3.09 0.58 -6.69
C PRO A 77 2.02 0.68 -5.61
N LEU A 78 2.01 -0.23 -4.61
CA LEU A 78 1.03 -0.18 -3.53
C LEU A 78 1.20 1.08 -2.66
N CYS A 79 2.45 1.42 -2.31
CA CYS A 79 2.75 2.62 -1.53
C CYS A 79 2.52 3.89 -2.34
N HIS A 80 2.81 3.87 -3.65
CA HIS A 80 2.63 5.00 -4.55
C HIS A 80 1.15 5.40 -4.66
N MET A 81 0.24 4.45 -4.79
CA MET A 81 -1.19 4.73 -4.89
C MET A 81 -1.77 5.40 -3.63
N CYS A 82 -1.16 5.22 -2.48
CA CYS A 82 -1.56 5.92 -1.26
C CYS A 82 -1.31 7.44 -1.31
N HIS A 83 -0.35 7.87 -2.12
CA HIS A 83 -0.07 9.29 -2.39
C HIS A 83 -0.97 9.86 -3.51
N HIS A 84 -1.65 9.03 -4.27
CA HIS A 84 -2.46 9.39 -5.43
C HIS A 84 -3.89 8.83 -5.35
N LEU A 85 -4.60 9.10 -4.23
CA LEU A 85 -5.94 8.54 -3.98
C LEU A 85 -6.96 8.85 -5.09
N GLY A 86 -6.87 10.02 -5.73
CA GLY A 86 -7.74 10.37 -6.85
C GLY A 86 -7.54 9.44 -8.04
N HIS A 87 -6.28 9.13 -8.38
CA HIS A 87 -5.95 8.17 -9.44
C HIS A 87 -6.35 6.75 -9.05
N ALA A 88 -6.03 6.35 -7.82
CA ALA A 88 -6.36 5.03 -7.30
C ALA A 88 -7.87 4.76 -7.35
N GLY A 89 -8.69 5.75 -6.96
CA GLY A 89 -10.14 5.64 -7.02
C GLY A 89 -10.68 5.63 -8.46
N ALA A 90 -10.21 6.54 -9.33
CA ALA A 90 -10.63 6.59 -10.74
C ALA A 90 -10.31 5.30 -11.52
N LYS A 91 -9.31 4.54 -11.07
CA LYS A 91 -8.91 3.24 -11.64
C LYS A 91 -9.41 2.04 -10.85
N GLU A 92 -10.25 2.25 -9.85
CA GLU A 92 -10.81 1.19 -8.98
C GLU A 92 -9.72 0.27 -8.37
N MET A 93 -8.59 0.88 -7.99
CA MET A 93 -7.41 0.14 -7.51
C MET A 93 -7.50 -0.27 -6.03
N GLY A 94 -8.60 0.01 -5.35
CA GLY A 94 -8.82 -0.36 -3.96
C GLY A 94 -9.93 0.45 -3.29
N ASP A 95 -10.16 0.17 -2.02
CA ASP A 95 -11.14 0.82 -1.18
C ASP A 95 -10.48 1.42 0.08
N LEU A 96 -11.18 2.32 0.76
CA LEU A 96 -10.80 2.78 2.09
C LEU A 96 -11.35 1.83 3.15
N ILE A 97 -10.55 1.53 4.13
CA ILE A 97 -10.95 0.77 5.33
C ILE A 97 -10.63 1.58 6.59
N HIS A 98 -11.31 1.25 7.68
CA HIS A 98 -10.99 1.82 9.00
C HIS A 98 -10.60 0.72 9.98
N ILE A 99 -9.44 0.91 10.60
CA ILE A 99 -8.90 0.08 11.69
C ILE A 99 -8.51 1.02 12.84
N GLU A 100 -8.91 0.71 14.04
CA GLU A 100 -8.62 1.57 15.17
C GLU A 100 -7.11 1.76 15.41
N PRO A 101 -6.68 3.00 15.72
CA PRO A 101 -5.25 3.34 15.86
C PRO A 101 -4.53 2.52 16.95
N LYS A 102 -5.25 2.04 17.98
CA LYS A 102 -4.70 1.23 19.07
C LYS A 102 -3.90 0.00 18.61
N HIS A 103 -4.15 -0.48 17.39
CA HIS A 103 -3.45 -1.64 16.83
C HIS A 103 -2.05 -1.30 16.28
N GLY A 104 -1.70 0.00 16.19
CA GLY A 104 -0.38 0.48 15.75
C GLY A 104 -0.02 0.07 14.31
N LEU A 105 -1.04 -0.17 13.47
CA LEU A 105 -0.84 -0.46 12.06
C LEU A 105 -0.36 0.80 11.34
N THR A 106 0.53 0.61 10.37
CA THR A 106 0.90 1.66 9.40
C THR A 106 0.38 1.31 8.02
N GLN A 107 0.22 2.29 7.14
CA GLN A 107 -0.14 2.02 5.74
C GLN A 107 0.91 1.13 5.06
N ALA A 108 2.18 1.32 5.37
CA ALA A 108 3.27 0.50 4.82
C ALA A 108 3.15 -0.97 5.25
N SER A 109 2.82 -1.21 6.53
CA SER A 109 2.58 -2.55 7.06
C SER A 109 1.38 -3.22 6.39
N LEU A 110 0.27 -2.49 6.22
CA LEU A 110 -0.90 -3.00 5.50
C LEU A 110 -0.55 -3.38 4.05
N ASN A 111 0.19 -2.53 3.34
CA ASN A 111 0.61 -2.81 1.97
C ASN A 111 1.51 -4.06 1.87
N SER A 112 2.37 -4.27 2.86
CA SER A 112 3.21 -5.47 2.95
C SER A 112 2.37 -6.72 3.22
N LEU A 113 1.42 -6.64 4.15
CA LEU A 113 0.47 -7.72 4.43
C LEU A 113 -0.36 -8.08 3.19
N VAL A 114 -0.95 -7.09 2.52
CA VAL A 114 -1.77 -7.32 1.32
C VAL A 114 -0.96 -8.00 0.22
N ARG A 115 0.26 -7.53 -0.04
CA ARG A 115 1.15 -8.18 -1.00
C ARG A 115 1.44 -9.62 -0.63
N PHE A 116 1.71 -9.90 0.65
CA PHE A 116 1.90 -11.26 1.16
C PHE A 116 0.67 -12.13 0.91
N LEU A 117 -0.52 -11.66 1.27
CA LEU A 117 -1.77 -12.42 1.11
C LEU A 117 -2.03 -12.77 -0.38
N TRP A 118 -1.80 -11.82 -1.29
CA TRP A 118 -1.96 -12.08 -2.72
C TRP A 118 -0.95 -13.09 -3.28
N LEU A 119 0.24 -13.16 -2.69
CA LEU A 119 1.25 -14.15 -3.08
C LEU A 119 0.95 -15.51 -2.47
N ALA A 120 0.53 -15.53 -1.19
CA ALA A 120 0.12 -16.74 -0.48
C ALA A 120 -1.08 -17.44 -1.13
N GLU A 121 -2.01 -16.69 -1.73
CA GLU A 121 -3.12 -17.24 -2.55
C GLU A 121 -2.63 -18.12 -3.70
N GLY A 122 -1.43 -17.87 -4.23
CA GLY A 122 -0.81 -18.71 -5.27
C GLY A 122 -0.04 -19.93 -4.75
N SER A 123 -0.12 -20.25 -3.46
CA SER A 123 0.57 -21.39 -2.85
C SER A 123 0.02 -22.71 -3.32
N SER A 124 0.89 -23.72 -3.42
CA SER A 124 0.49 -25.11 -3.64
C SER A 124 -0.22 -25.72 -2.42
N ASN A 125 0.00 -25.19 -1.23
CA ASN A 125 -0.78 -25.54 -0.04
C ASN A 125 -2.15 -24.84 -0.12
N LYS A 126 -3.19 -25.63 -0.42
CA LYS A 126 -4.54 -25.11 -0.63
C LYS A 126 -5.14 -24.46 0.62
N GLU A 127 -4.91 -25.02 1.80
CA GLU A 127 -5.41 -24.48 3.07
C GLU A 127 -4.79 -23.09 3.33
N PHE A 128 -3.48 -22.97 3.19
CA PHE A 128 -2.77 -21.70 3.33
C PHE A 128 -3.27 -20.65 2.32
N ALA A 129 -3.50 -21.05 1.07
CA ALA A 129 -4.05 -20.18 0.03
C ALA A 129 -5.46 -19.69 0.37
N GLN A 130 -6.35 -20.58 0.85
CA GLN A 130 -7.71 -20.25 1.27
C GLN A 130 -7.71 -19.29 2.47
N ASN A 131 -6.87 -19.52 3.47
CA ASN A 131 -6.74 -18.67 4.63
C ASN A 131 -6.26 -17.25 4.24
N ALA A 132 -5.32 -17.13 3.30
CA ALA A 132 -4.89 -15.85 2.78
C ALA A 132 -6.04 -15.08 2.09
N VAL A 133 -6.85 -15.76 1.28
CA VAL A 133 -8.05 -15.17 0.66
C VAL A 133 -9.06 -14.74 1.72
N SER A 134 -9.34 -15.59 2.71
CA SER A 134 -10.26 -15.29 3.80
C SER A 134 -9.84 -14.03 4.56
N LEU A 135 -8.57 -13.94 4.94
CA LEU A 135 -8.04 -12.78 5.66
C LEU A 135 -8.12 -11.49 4.83
N TYR A 136 -7.80 -11.55 3.53
CA TYR A 136 -7.97 -10.39 2.65
C TYR A 136 -9.44 -9.94 2.58
N ASN A 137 -10.38 -10.86 2.46
CA ASN A 137 -11.81 -10.56 2.42
C ASN A 137 -12.29 -9.92 3.74
N ARG A 138 -11.79 -10.37 4.87
CA ARG A 138 -12.07 -9.75 6.18
C ARG A 138 -11.54 -8.31 6.26
N LEU A 139 -10.32 -8.05 5.76
CA LEU A 139 -9.82 -6.67 5.64
C LEU A 139 -10.75 -5.82 4.78
N HIS A 140 -11.25 -6.35 3.67
CA HIS A 140 -12.15 -5.63 2.78
C HIS A 140 -13.51 -5.31 3.45
N LEU A 141 -14.02 -6.18 4.31
CA LEU A 141 -15.26 -5.91 5.07
C LEU A 141 -15.13 -4.66 5.97
N LEU A 142 -13.92 -4.30 6.40
CA LEU A 142 -13.68 -3.06 7.17
C LEU A 142 -13.94 -1.77 6.37
N SER A 143 -14.22 -1.87 5.08
CA SER A 143 -14.71 -0.75 4.28
C SER A 143 -16.07 -0.21 4.77
N VAL A 144 -16.88 -1.07 5.40
CA VAL A 144 -18.12 -0.66 6.08
C VAL A 144 -17.82 0.29 7.24
N ASN A 145 -16.73 0.03 7.98
CA ASN A 145 -16.30 0.91 9.07
C ASN A 145 -15.81 2.26 8.55
N ALA A 146 -15.08 2.29 7.43
CA ALA A 146 -14.69 3.55 6.79
C ALA A 146 -15.92 4.38 6.39
N LYS A 147 -16.96 3.76 5.79
CA LYS A 147 -18.22 4.45 5.50
C LYS A 147 -18.88 5.04 6.76
N ARG A 148 -18.80 4.34 7.89
CA ARG A 148 -19.36 4.82 9.16
C ARG A 148 -18.59 6.00 9.71
N VAL A 149 -17.25 6.00 9.60
CA VAL A 149 -16.38 7.01 10.23
C VAL A 149 -16.25 8.27 9.36
N ILE A 150 -16.05 8.11 8.06
CA ILE A 150 -15.79 9.22 7.13
C ILE A 150 -16.82 9.37 6.01
N GLY A 151 -17.94 8.65 6.08
CA GLY A 151 -19.04 8.74 5.10
C GLY A 151 -18.81 7.98 3.79
N THR A 152 -17.62 7.44 3.55
CA THR A 152 -17.28 6.74 2.29
C THR A 152 -16.21 5.68 2.49
N SER A 153 -16.22 4.66 1.61
CA SER A 153 -15.09 3.75 1.40
C SER A 153 -14.39 3.99 0.06
N LYS A 154 -14.83 5.00 -0.72
CA LYS A 154 -14.30 5.23 -2.06
C LYS A 154 -13.17 6.24 -2.04
N PRO A 155 -11.95 5.87 -2.52
CA PRO A 155 -10.79 6.76 -2.51
C PRO A 155 -10.99 8.04 -3.30
N GLU A 156 -11.73 8.02 -4.41
CA GLU A 156 -12.02 9.21 -5.23
C GLU A 156 -12.89 10.23 -4.49
N LEU A 157 -13.81 9.79 -3.62
CA LEU A 157 -14.64 10.71 -2.84
C LEU A 157 -13.82 11.38 -1.73
N LEU A 158 -12.97 10.62 -1.03
CA LEU A 158 -12.01 11.20 -0.10
C LEU A 158 -11.05 12.16 -0.81
N ALA A 159 -10.56 11.78 -1.99
CA ALA A 159 -9.67 12.61 -2.78
C ALA A 159 -10.31 13.96 -3.16
N ARG A 160 -11.56 13.97 -3.60
CA ARG A 160 -12.31 15.21 -3.89
C ARG A 160 -12.41 16.09 -2.66
N HIS A 161 -12.69 15.50 -1.49
CA HIS A 161 -12.73 16.25 -0.25
C HIS A 161 -11.34 16.82 0.11
N LEU A 162 -10.28 16.04 0.03
CA LEU A 162 -8.92 16.51 0.30
C LEU A 162 -8.49 17.64 -0.65
N LEU A 163 -8.92 17.60 -1.91
CA LEU A 163 -8.66 18.66 -2.89
C LEU A 163 -9.38 19.97 -2.55
N SER A 164 -10.55 19.93 -1.93
CA SER A 164 -11.33 21.12 -1.54
C SER A 164 -10.82 21.81 -0.26
N LEU A 165 -9.92 21.17 0.50
CA LEU A 165 -9.41 21.72 1.74
C LEU A 165 -8.45 22.90 1.51
N SER A 166 -8.41 23.83 2.46
CA SER A 166 -7.34 24.82 2.54
C SER A 166 -5.97 24.14 2.74
N GLU A 167 -4.86 24.85 2.41
CA GLU A 167 -3.51 24.33 2.69
C GLU A 167 -3.32 23.99 4.18
N ARG A 168 -3.84 24.84 5.06
CA ARG A 168 -3.80 24.62 6.51
C ARG A 168 -4.51 23.33 6.92
N ASP A 169 -5.71 23.09 6.38
CA ASP A 169 -6.51 21.92 6.75
C ASP A 169 -5.98 20.63 6.11
N TYR A 170 -5.48 20.74 4.89
CA TYR A 170 -4.79 19.63 4.23
C TYR A 170 -3.51 19.23 4.97
N GLY A 171 -2.77 20.19 5.52
CA GLY A 171 -1.60 19.91 6.36
C GLY A 171 -1.90 19.04 7.58
N LYS A 172 -3.15 19.08 8.09
CA LYS A 172 -3.62 18.27 9.24
C LYS A 172 -4.19 16.91 8.85
N ARG A 173 -4.11 16.51 7.58
CA ARG A 173 -4.74 15.26 7.10
C ARG A 173 -4.25 14.00 7.82
N LYS A 174 -3.01 13.98 8.29
CA LYS A 174 -2.46 12.86 9.06
C LYS A 174 -3.31 12.59 10.30
N GLU A 175 -3.61 13.63 11.06
CA GLU A 175 -4.42 13.53 12.28
C GLU A 175 -5.89 13.21 11.96
N LYS A 176 -6.43 13.89 10.93
CA LYS A 176 -7.84 13.73 10.53
C LYS A 176 -8.16 12.36 9.91
N LEU A 177 -7.17 11.70 9.33
CA LEU A 177 -7.32 10.38 8.69
C LEU A 177 -6.71 9.26 9.55
N GLU A 178 -6.47 9.50 10.82
CA GLU A 178 -5.97 8.47 11.72
C GLU A 178 -6.93 7.26 11.73
N GLY A 179 -6.39 6.06 11.56
CA GLY A 179 -7.18 4.83 11.45
C GLY A 179 -7.79 4.58 10.07
N ILE A 180 -7.70 5.52 9.13
CA ILE A 180 -8.13 5.32 7.74
C ILE A 180 -6.95 4.83 6.90
N TYR A 181 -7.17 3.75 6.18
CA TYR A 181 -6.17 3.12 5.30
C TYR A 181 -6.72 2.89 3.91
N PHE A 182 -5.84 2.93 2.92
CA PHE A 182 -6.14 2.46 1.57
C PHE A 182 -5.83 0.97 1.49
N LEU A 183 -6.83 0.16 1.20
CA LEU A 183 -6.69 -1.28 0.94
C LEU A 183 -6.61 -1.51 -0.57
N PRO A 184 -5.43 -1.85 -1.13
CA PRO A 184 -5.29 -2.11 -2.56
C PRO A 184 -6.13 -3.32 -3.00
N SER A 185 -6.73 -3.26 -4.21
CA SER A 185 -7.40 -4.39 -4.86
C SER A 185 -6.47 -5.10 -5.84
N LYS A 186 -6.53 -6.43 -5.87
CA LYS A 186 -5.68 -7.26 -6.73
C LYS A 186 -5.83 -6.92 -8.22
N SER A 187 -7.03 -6.57 -8.66
CA SER A 187 -7.34 -6.19 -10.05
C SER A 187 -6.52 -5.00 -10.56
N GLY A 188 -6.20 -4.06 -9.68
CA GLY A 188 -5.38 -2.88 -10.02
C GLY A 188 -3.90 -3.17 -10.21
N PHE A 189 -3.40 -4.38 -9.84
CA PHE A 189 -1.97 -4.69 -9.78
C PHE A 189 -1.61 -6.05 -10.41
N THR A 190 -2.39 -6.54 -11.37
CA THR A 190 -2.22 -7.88 -11.96
C THR A 190 -0.83 -8.11 -12.56
N ARG A 191 -0.32 -7.15 -13.35
CA ARG A 191 1.01 -7.25 -13.98
C ARG A 191 2.14 -7.27 -12.96
N GLN A 192 2.02 -6.46 -11.91
CA GLN A 192 2.96 -6.41 -10.80
C GLN A 192 2.95 -7.72 -10.03
N LEU A 193 1.77 -8.24 -9.74
CA LEU A 193 1.58 -9.49 -9.00
C LEU A 193 2.19 -10.69 -9.74
N GLU A 194 2.02 -10.78 -11.05
CA GLU A 194 2.64 -11.82 -11.88
C GLU A 194 4.18 -11.80 -11.77
N TYR A 195 4.76 -10.60 -11.79
CA TYR A 195 6.21 -10.44 -11.63
C TYR A 195 6.65 -10.77 -10.20
N TRP A 196 5.93 -10.30 -9.18
CA TRP A 196 6.26 -10.56 -7.77
C TRP A 196 6.16 -12.04 -7.43
N ARG A 197 5.21 -12.79 -7.99
CA ARG A 197 5.15 -14.26 -7.86
C ARG A 197 6.44 -14.93 -8.32
N LYS A 198 7.01 -14.47 -9.44
CA LYS A 198 8.28 -15.01 -9.94
C LYS A 198 9.47 -14.69 -9.02
N LEU A 199 9.46 -13.51 -8.40
CA LEU A 199 10.48 -13.15 -7.40
C LEU A 199 10.34 -14.00 -6.12
N TYR A 200 9.10 -14.22 -5.71
CA TYR A 200 8.77 -14.98 -4.52
C TYR A 200 9.26 -16.42 -4.59
N ASP A 201 8.98 -17.13 -5.69
CA ASP A 201 9.37 -18.52 -5.90
C ASP A 201 10.89 -18.72 -5.96
N LYS A 202 11.66 -17.67 -6.22
CA LYS A 202 13.11 -17.75 -6.41
C LYS A 202 13.95 -17.32 -5.21
N ASN A 203 13.60 -16.25 -4.54
CA ASN A 203 14.55 -15.54 -3.67
C ASN A 203 14.01 -15.06 -2.32
N ASN A 204 12.70 -15.07 -2.07
CA ASN A 204 12.14 -14.45 -0.87
C ASN A 204 11.02 -15.30 -0.26
N PRO A 205 11.25 -15.92 0.90
CA PRO A 205 10.17 -16.53 1.66
C PRO A 205 9.17 -15.45 2.12
N PRO A 206 7.86 -15.78 2.16
CA PRO A 206 6.76 -14.86 2.48
C PRO A 206 6.89 -14.18 3.85
N ASP A 207 7.42 -14.91 4.79
CA ASP A 207 7.60 -14.50 6.18
C ASP A 207 8.43 -13.22 6.37
N LYS A 208 9.36 -12.91 5.45
CA LYS A 208 10.18 -11.68 5.49
C LYS A 208 9.40 -10.41 5.18
N TRP A 209 8.18 -10.50 4.68
CA TRP A 209 7.35 -9.35 4.30
C TRP A 209 6.32 -8.96 5.35
N ILE A 210 6.21 -9.78 6.39
CA ILE A 210 5.29 -9.51 7.49
C ILE A 210 6.08 -8.93 8.66
N ASP A 211 5.75 -7.70 8.99
CA ASP A 211 6.28 -7.04 10.17
C ASP A 211 5.43 -7.34 11.43
N ASN A 212 5.94 -6.89 12.58
CA ASN A 212 5.26 -7.10 13.85
C ASN A 212 3.86 -6.44 13.92
N ALA A 213 3.61 -5.36 13.16
CA ALA A 213 2.31 -4.71 13.13
C ALA A 213 1.29 -5.55 12.36
N SER A 214 1.71 -6.09 11.22
CA SER A 214 0.90 -7.03 10.42
C SER A 214 0.61 -8.31 11.20
N ALA A 215 1.58 -8.84 11.90
CA ALA A 215 1.39 -10.03 12.75
C ALA A 215 0.39 -9.77 13.88
N ARG A 216 0.43 -8.58 14.53
CA ARG A 216 -0.55 -8.19 15.54
C ARG A 216 -1.97 -8.04 14.95
N LEU A 217 -2.07 -7.49 13.75
CA LEU A 217 -3.35 -7.34 13.06
C LEU A 217 -3.97 -8.70 12.74
N ILE A 218 -3.17 -9.66 12.25
CA ILE A 218 -3.62 -11.03 12.01
C ILE A 218 -4.15 -11.64 13.32
N LYS A 219 -3.38 -11.55 14.39
CA LYS A 219 -3.78 -12.06 15.71
C LYS A 219 -5.03 -11.38 16.27
N TRP A 220 -5.23 -10.09 16.03
CA TRP A 220 -6.46 -9.39 16.40
C TRP A 220 -7.67 -9.94 15.64
N PHE A 221 -7.56 -10.18 14.34
CA PHE A 221 -8.63 -10.80 13.57
C PHE A 221 -8.99 -12.20 14.07
N GLU A 222 -8.00 -12.99 14.49
CA GLU A 222 -8.22 -14.30 15.10
C GLU A 222 -9.05 -14.22 16.38
N ASN A 223 -8.75 -13.24 17.24
CA ASN A 223 -9.37 -13.12 18.56
C ASN A 223 -10.78 -12.50 18.54
N GLU A 224 -11.02 -11.51 17.66
CA GLU A 224 -12.29 -10.75 17.68
C GLU A 224 -13.34 -11.26 16.68
N HIS A 225 -12.92 -12.00 15.66
CA HIS A 225 -13.80 -12.41 14.54
C HIS A 225 -13.62 -13.87 14.16
N GLY A 226 -12.90 -14.66 14.95
CA GLY A 226 -12.52 -16.01 14.63
C GLY A 226 -13.66 -17.02 14.74
N ASP A 227 -14.02 -17.69 13.65
CA ASP A 227 -14.28 -19.11 13.68
C ASP A 227 -12.92 -19.76 13.85
N ALA A 228 -12.69 -20.41 14.98
CA ALA A 228 -11.38 -20.78 15.50
C ALA A 228 -10.52 -21.71 14.59
N ASP A 229 -11.09 -22.31 13.53
CA ASP A 229 -10.41 -23.32 12.73
C ASP A 229 -9.70 -22.80 11.47
N THR A 230 -10.12 -21.66 10.90
CA THR A 230 -9.54 -21.19 9.63
C THR A 230 -8.36 -20.23 9.81
N ASP A 231 -8.25 -19.54 10.95
CA ASP A 231 -7.22 -18.53 11.19
C ASP A 231 -5.93 -19.10 11.79
N ASN A 232 -6.02 -20.26 12.44
CA ASN A 232 -4.87 -20.93 13.08
C ASN A 232 -3.77 -21.35 12.09
N ALA A 233 -4.08 -21.61 10.83
CA ALA A 233 -3.09 -22.09 9.88
C ALA A 233 -2.14 -20.98 9.42
N VAL A 234 -2.62 -19.74 9.17
CA VAL A 234 -1.74 -18.60 8.82
C VAL A 234 -0.91 -18.19 10.01
N ALA A 235 -1.53 -18.10 11.20
CA ALA A 235 -0.83 -17.77 12.42
C ALA A 235 0.15 -18.87 12.85
N SER A 236 -0.20 -20.13 12.73
CA SER A 236 0.66 -21.29 12.99
C SER A 236 1.86 -21.29 12.05
N TYR A 237 1.65 -21.03 10.75
CA TYR A 237 2.73 -20.90 9.78
C TYR A 237 3.67 -19.75 10.13
N LEU A 238 3.14 -18.58 10.47
CA LEU A 238 3.93 -17.41 10.85
C LEU A 238 4.69 -17.61 12.16
N ASN A 239 4.11 -18.33 13.11
CA ASN A 239 4.74 -18.65 14.40
C ASN A 239 5.79 -19.77 14.28
N SER A 240 5.61 -20.73 13.38
CA SER A 240 6.58 -21.84 13.16
C SER A 240 7.90 -21.38 12.54
N LYS A 241 7.96 -20.17 11.97
CA LYS A 241 9.15 -19.59 11.32
C LYS A 241 9.92 -18.60 12.20
N ARG A 242 9.55 -18.46 13.48
CA ARG A 242 10.20 -17.57 14.46
C ARG A 242 11.29 -18.26 15.30
N VAL A 243 11.84 -19.38 14.85
CA VAL A 243 13.01 -20.03 15.48
C VAL A 243 14.28 -19.68 14.73
#